data_835206ddc53a082861ffff1b7b77c159
#
_entry.id   835206ddc53a082861ffff1b7b77c159
#
_cell.length_a   1.000
_cell.length_b   1.000
_cell.length_c   1.000
_cell.angle_alpha   90.00
_cell.angle_beta   90.00
_cell.angle_gamma   90.00
#
_symmetry.space_group_name_H-M   'P 1'
#
loop_
_entity.id
_entity.type
_entity.pdbx_description
1 polymer ?
#
loop_
_entity_poly.entity_id
_entity_poly.type
_entity_poly.pdbx_seq_one_letter_code
_entity_poly.pdbx_strand_id
1 'polypeptide(L)'
;MKKKTNKDNPKTSTRNLVYAYLTIAALLVTATALVYWINHQQLKPSVSYIQDEFERPVEPSLVCMVNDAYMGVAQIPVPVNGKTYYGCCEMCVDKLNNLESARIAIDPYSGNPVDKSEAFIVVTNQQGAVAYFESEANYNAFKKN
;
A
#
# COMPACT_ATOMS: atom_id res chain seq x y z
N MET A 1 21.29 -40.84 66.45
CA MET A 1 20.74 -39.92 65.46
C MET A 1 20.93 -40.52 64.08
N LYS A 2 19.85 -41.06 63.45
CA LYS A 2 19.89 -41.64 62.09
C LYS A 2 19.53 -40.56 61.07
N LYS A 3 20.48 -40.14 60.20
CA LYS A 3 20.30 -39.27 59.10
C LYS A 3 19.52 -39.98 58.00
N LYS A 4 18.28 -39.56 57.70
CA LYS A 4 17.52 -40.05 56.56
C LYS A 4 18.09 -39.35 55.28
N THR A 5 18.79 -40.14 54.49
CA THR A 5 19.17 -39.75 53.15
C THR A 5 17.92 -39.81 52.25
N ASN A 6 17.45 -38.69 51.77
CA ASN A 6 16.38 -38.61 50.78
C ASN A 6 16.94 -39.08 49.43
N LYS A 7 16.48 -40.23 48.97
CA LYS A 7 16.89 -40.82 47.70
C LYS A 7 16.01 -40.22 46.62
N ASP A 8 16.47 -39.12 46.02
CA ASP A 8 15.80 -38.49 44.92
C ASP A 8 15.64 -39.47 43.76
N ASN A 9 14.39 -39.72 43.38
CA ASN A 9 14.02 -40.68 42.35
C ASN A 9 14.34 -40.14 40.96
N PRO A 10 15.35 -40.67 40.21
CA PRO A 10 15.80 -40.10 38.95
C PRO A 10 14.73 -40.10 37.83
N LYS A 11 13.70 -40.95 37.96
CA LYS A 11 12.58 -41.01 36.99
C LYS A 11 11.67 -39.80 37.02
N THR A 12 11.57 -39.08 38.13
CA THR A 12 10.75 -37.88 38.25
C THR A 12 11.44 -36.65 37.60
N SER A 13 12.77 -36.60 37.65
CA SER A 13 13.60 -35.54 37.08
C SER A 13 13.54 -35.52 35.54
N THR A 14 13.71 -36.70 34.90
CA THR A 14 13.65 -36.81 33.42
C THR A 14 12.28 -36.51 32.86
N ARG A 15 11.22 -36.92 33.57
CA ARG A 15 9.84 -36.65 33.16
C ARG A 15 9.52 -35.13 33.20
N ASN A 16 9.96 -34.45 34.25
CA ASN A 16 9.81 -33.01 34.38
C ASN A 16 10.63 -32.26 33.32
N LEU A 17 11.81 -32.77 32.98
CA LEU A 17 12.63 -32.19 31.90
C LEU A 17 11.95 -32.32 30.53
N VAL A 18 11.35 -33.46 30.23
CA VAL A 18 10.59 -33.69 29.00
C VAL A 18 9.39 -32.74 28.90
N TYR A 19 8.62 -32.56 29.97
CA TYR A 19 7.51 -31.61 30.00
C TYR A 19 8.00 -30.17 29.80
N ALA A 20 9.12 -29.78 30.38
CA ALA A 20 9.73 -28.47 30.20
C ALA A 20 10.12 -28.24 28.72
N TYR A 21 10.71 -29.21 28.03
CA TYR A 21 11.00 -29.08 26.60
C TYR A 21 9.74 -29.00 25.73
N LEU A 22 8.72 -29.81 26.05
CA LEU A 22 7.45 -29.77 25.30
C LEU A 22 6.72 -28.43 25.46
N THR A 23 6.75 -27.84 26.65
CA THR A 23 6.15 -26.52 26.86
C THR A 23 6.90 -25.41 26.12
N ILE A 24 8.24 -25.45 26.15
CA ILE A 24 9.06 -24.48 25.39
C ILE A 24 8.83 -24.65 23.89
N ALA A 25 8.79 -25.84 23.35
CA ALA A 25 8.51 -26.12 21.96
C ALA A 25 7.12 -25.62 21.56
N ALA A 26 6.09 -25.84 22.38
CA ALA A 26 4.73 -25.34 22.14
C ALA A 26 4.69 -23.81 22.12
N LEU A 27 5.39 -23.14 23.04
CA LEU A 27 5.48 -21.67 23.07
C LEU A 27 6.19 -21.10 21.83
N LEU A 28 7.25 -21.75 21.35
CA LEU A 28 7.94 -21.33 20.13
C LEU A 28 7.04 -21.48 18.89
N VAL A 29 6.30 -22.57 18.77
CA VAL A 29 5.35 -22.79 17.66
C VAL A 29 4.23 -21.76 17.69
N THR A 30 3.66 -21.47 18.86
CA THR A 30 2.61 -20.45 18.99
C THR A 30 3.14 -19.05 18.68
N ALA A 31 4.34 -18.70 19.12
CA ALA A 31 4.98 -17.42 18.84
C ALA A 31 5.26 -17.24 17.33
N THR A 32 5.79 -18.28 16.67
CA THR A 32 6.05 -18.24 15.22
C THR A 32 4.74 -18.16 14.42
N ALA A 33 3.70 -18.88 14.82
CA ALA A 33 2.38 -18.80 14.20
C ALA A 33 1.76 -17.42 14.37
N LEU A 34 1.90 -16.78 15.54
CA LEU A 34 1.42 -15.45 15.81
C LEU A 34 2.15 -14.39 14.95
N VAL A 35 3.48 -14.47 14.89
CA VAL A 35 4.28 -13.58 14.02
C VAL A 35 3.91 -13.75 12.55
N TYR A 36 3.75 -15.00 12.10
CA TYR A 36 3.30 -15.29 10.73
C TYR A 36 1.92 -14.71 10.46
N TRP A 37 0.97 -14.86 11.39
CA TRP A 37 -0.39 -14.33 11.27
C TRP A 37 -0.41 -12.79 11.24
N ILE A 38 0.35 -12.13 12.14
CA ILE A 38 0.48 -10.66 12.16
C ILE A 38 1.11 -10.17 10.84
N ASN A 39 2.18 -10.81 10.38
CA ASN A 39 2.85 -10.42 9.12
C ASN A 39 1.95 -10.63 7.90
N HIS A 40 1.13 -11.68 7.91
CA HIS A 40 0.19 -11.95 6.82
C HIS A 40 -0.99 -10.96 6.80
N GLN A 41 -1.39 -10.42 7.94
CA GLN A 41 -2.39 -9.35 8.05
C GLN A 41 -1.86 -8.00 7.52
N GLN A 42 -0.57 -7.72 7.70
CA GLN A 42 0.06 -6.47 7.24
C GLN A 42 0.22 -6.39 5.72
N LEU A 43 0.20 -7.52 5.01
CA LEU A 43 0.37 -7.57 3.55
C LEU A 43 -0.94 -7.35 2.77
N LYS A 44 -2.10 -7.21 3.43
CA LYS A 44 -3.41 -7.06 2.76
C LYS A 44 -3.94 -5.64 2.54
N PRO A 45 -3.41 -4.53 3.10
CA PRO A 45 -4.06 -3.23 2.94
C PRO A 45 -3.88 -2.58 1.58
N SER A 46 -2.81 -2.91 0.83
CA SER A 46 -2.45 -2.14 -0.36
C SER A 46 -3.17 -2.55 -1.66
N VAL A 47 -3.75 -3.73 -1.74
CA VAL A 47 -4.42 -4.21 -2.96
C VAL A 47 -5.94 -4.01 -2.92
N SER A 48 -6.57 -4.04 -1.73
CA SER A 48 -8.03 -3.98 -1.62
C SER A 48 -8.61 -2.59 -1.93
N TYR A 49 -7.93 -1.50 -1.53
CA TYR A 49 -8.42 -0.15 -1.81
C TYR A 49 -8.27 0.26 -3.29
N ILE A 50 -7.29 -0.31 -4.00
CA ILE A 50 -7.15 -0.09 -5.45
C ILE A 50 -8.27 -0.80 -6.23
N GLN A 51 -8.72 -1.97 -5.78
CA GLN A 51 -9.82 -2.68 -6.42
C GLN A 51 -11.16 -1.94 -6.30
N ASP A 52 -11.39 -1.26 -5.18
CA ASP A 52 -12.59 -0.46 -4.97
C ASP A 52 -12.58 0.84 -5.81
N GLU A 53 -11.40 1.34 -6.19
CA GLU A 53 -11.23 2.55 -7.01
C GLU A 53 -11.01 2.24 -8.51
N PHE A 54 -10.93 0.97 -8.89
CA PHE A 54 -10.78 0.60 -10.32
C PHE A 54 -11.97 1.10 -11.15
N GLU A 55 -11.67 1.78 -12.26
CA GLU A 55 -12.65 2.43 -13.14
C GLU A 55 -13.50 3.55 -12.50
N ARG A 56 -13.09 4.07 -11.33
CA ARG A 56 -13.76 5.17 -10.64
C ARG A 56 -12.91 6.43 -10.69
N PRO A 57 -13.55 7.61 -10.67
CA PRO A 57 -12.83 8.86 -10.52
C PRO A 57 -12.18 8.94 -9.14
N VAL A 58 -10.96 9.46 -9.09
CA VAL A 58 -10.19 9.60 -7.86
C VAL A 58 -9.81 11.06 -7.60
N GLU A 59 -9.68 11.38 -6.33
CA GLU A 59 -9.24 12.72 -5.90
C GLU A 59 -7.79 12.98 -6.35
N PRO A 60 -7.51 14.12 -6.98
CA PRO A 60 -6.17 14.48 -7.44
C PRO A 60 -5.11 14.42 -6.33
N SER A 61 -5.49 14.75 -5.09
CA SER A 61 -4.62 14.75 -3.91
C SER A 61 -4.10 13.36 -3.52
N LEU A 62 -4.70 12.29 -4.03
CA LEU A 62 -4.29 10.90 -3.77
C LEU A 62 -3.44 10.31 -4.91
N VAL A 63 -3.09 11.14 -5.92
CA VAL A 63 -2.36 10.71 -7.12
C VAL A 63 -0.97 11.35 -7.16
N CYS A 64 0.08 10.55 -7.37
CA CYS A 64 1.37 11.09 -7.76
C CYS A 64 1.37 11.42 -9.26
N MET A 65 1.28 12.70 -9.62
CA MET A 65 1.14 13.16 -11.00
C MET A 65 2.42 13.04 -11.85
N VAL A 66 3.55 12.73 -11.24
CA VAL A 66 4.81 12.42 -11.95
C VAL A 66 4.89 10.96 -12.34
N ASN A 67 4.41 10.08 -11.47
CA ASN A 67 4.44 8.63 -11.69
C ASN A 67 3.13 8.13 -12.33
N ASP A 68 2.12 9.00 -12.47
CA ASP A 68 0.78 8.68 -12.96
C ASP A 68 0.16 7.50 -12.20
N ALA A 69 0.25 7.57 -10.86
CA ALA A 69 -0.12 6.47 -9.97
C ALA A 69 -1.01 6.94 -8.80
N TYR A 70 -2.09 6.22 -8.60
CA TYR A 70 -2.94 6.33 -7.41
C TYR A 70 -2.22 5.75 -6.20
N MET A 71 -2.04 6.56 -5.16
CA MET A 71 -1.28 6.20 -3.97
C MET A 71 -2.17 5.85 -2.78
N GLY A 72 -3.46 6.22 -2.81
CA GLY A 72 -4.41 5.99 -1.73
C GLY A 72 -4.14 6.77 -0.44
N VAL A 73 -3.12 7.63 -0.44
CA VAL A 73 -2.76 8.52 0.66
C VAL A 73 -2.47 9.91 0.12
N ALA A 74 -2.67 10.94 0.96
CA ALA A 74 -2.45 12.32 0.56
C ALA A 74 -1.00 12.55 0.10
N GLN A 75 -0.86 13.16 -1.07
CA GLN A 75 0.41 13.50 -1.69
C GLN A 75 0.82 14.94 -1.33
N ILE A 76 2.08 15.30 -1.56
CA ILE A 76 2.62 16.64 -1.31
C ILE A 76 2.01 17.60 -2.34
N PRO A 77 1.28 18.66 -1.92
CA PRO A 77 0.74 19.65 -2.84
C PRO A 77 1.84 20.56 -3.39
N VAL A 78 1.80 20.81 -4.70
CA VAL A 78 2.78 21.63 -5.42
C VAL A 78 2.03 22.74 -6.17
N PRO A 79 1.96 23.97 -5.63
CA PRO A 79 1.30 25.10 -6.30
C PRO A 79 2.18 25.65 -7.43
N VAL A 80 1.66 25.67 -8.63
CA VAL A 80 2.33 26.24 -9.82
C VAL A 80 1.31 27.07 -10.62
N ASN A 81 1.58 28.36 -10.80
CA ASN A 81 0.77 29.27 -11.62
C ASN A 81 -0.74 29.28 -11.27
N GLY A 82 -1.07 29.24 -9.97
CA GLY A 82 -2.45 29.23 -9.48
C GLY A 82 -3.17 27.89 -9.54
N LYS A 83 -2.51 26.83 -10.01
CA LYS A 83 -2.97 25.44 -10.01
C LYS A 83 -2.23 24.62 -8.98
N THR A 84 -2.82 23.50 -8.53
CA THR A 84 -2.19 22.58 -7.57
C THR A 84 -2.00 21.21 -8.19
N TYR A 85 -0.75 20.74 -8.19
CA TYR A 85 -0.36 19.41 -8.58
C TYR A 85 0.07 18.60 -7.35
N TYR A 86 0.27 17.28 -7.48
CA TYR A 86 0.59 16.44 -6.35
C TYR A 86 1.74 15.47 -6.65
N GLY A 87 2.72 15.41 -5.75
CA GLY A 87 3.91 14.56 -5.87
C GLY A 87 4.15 13.72 -4.62
N CYS A 88 4.70 12.51 -4.78
CA CYS A 88 4.91 11.59 -3.67
C CYS A 88 6.22 11.83 -2.88
N CYS A 89 7.15 12.62 -3.40
CA CYS A 89 8.47 12.88 -2.80
C CYS A 89 9.08 14.17 -3.36
N GLU A 90 10.16 14.65 -2.74
CA GLU A 90 10.88 15.87 -3.15
C GLU A 90 11.24 15.88 -4.63
N MET A 91 11.70 14.76 -5.18
CA MET A 91 12.05 14.65 -6.59
C MET A 91 10.83 14.85 -7.51
N CYS A 92 9.64 14.40 -7.10
CA CYS A 92 8.40 14.66 -7.81
C CYS A 92 7.97 16.13 -7.69
N VAL A 93 8.14 16.73 -6.51
CA VAL A 93 7.91 18.16 -6.29
C VAL A 93 8.79 19.01 -7.21
N ASP A 94 10.09 18.69 -7.30
CA ASP A 94 11.03 19.39 -8.18
C ASP A 94 10.64 19.27 -9.66
N LYS A 95 10.22 18.09 -10.11
CA LYS A 95 9.76 17.89 -11.49
C LYS A 95 8.51 18.70 -11.79
N LEU A 96 7.52 18.71 -10.89
CA LEU A 96 6.29 19.47 -11.05
C LEU A 96 6.53 20.98 -11.07
N ASN A 97 7.49 21.48 -10.30
CA ASN A 97 7.86 22.89 -10.30
C ASN A 97 8.58 23.29 -11.60
N ASN A 98 9.49 22.47 -12.10
CA ASN A 98 10.46 22.87 -13.13
C ASN A 98 10.15 22.33 -14.54
N LEU A 99 9.32 21.27 -14.67
CA LEU A 99 9.03 20.65 -15.97
C LEU A 99 7.54 20.76 -16.30
N GLU A 100 7.20 21.55 -17.33
CA GLU A 100 5.83 21.66 -17.81
C GLU A 100 5.28 20.30 -18.27
N SER A 101 6.11 19.50 -18.95
CA SER A 101 5.73 18.16 -19.40
C SER A 101 5.30 17.22 -18.28
N ALA A 102 5.75 17.42 -17.04
CA ALA A 102 5.31 16.63 -15.89
C ALA A 102 3.87 16.95 -15.46
N ARG A 103 3.34 18.12 -15.87
CA ARG A 103 2.00 18.62 -15.53
C ARG A 103 0.94 18.33 -16.59
N ILE A 104 1.36 17.87 -17.78
CA ILE A 104 0.48 17.58 -18.90
C ILE A 104 0.40 16.07 -19.11
N ALA A 105 -0.80 15.60 -19.45
CA ALA A 105 -1.05 14.24 -19.92
C ALA A 105 -1.73 14.31 -21.31
N ILE A 106 -1.94 13.13 -21.91
CA ILE A 106 -2.73 13.01 -23.13
C ILE A 106 -4.03 12.29 -22.78
N ASP A 107 -5.17 12.88 -23.13
CA ASP A 107 -6.49 12.24 -22.97
C ASP A 107 -6.57 11.02 -23.90
N PRO A 108 -6.81 9.81 -23.35
CA PRO A 108 -6.85 8.58 -24.16
C PRO A 108 -7.99 8.53 -25.19
N TYR A 109 -9.03 9.33 -24.99
CA TYR A 109 -10.19 9.37 -25.91
C TYR A 109 -9.98 10.37 -27.04
N SER A 110 -9.66 11.62 -26.70
CA SER A 110 -9.55 12.70 -27.68
C SER A 110 -8.17 12.80 -28.33
N GLY A 111 -7.12 12.30 -27.66
CA GLY A 111 -5.72 12.48 -28.06
C GLY A 111 -5.18 13.88 -27.77
N ASN A 112 -5.94 14.74 -27.11
CA ASN A 112 -5.54 16.10 -26.77
C ASN A 112 -4.69 16.16 -25.51
N PRO A 113 -3.81 17.18 -25.37
CA PRO A 113 -3.13 17.43 -24.10
C PRO A 113 -4.13 17.95 -23.07
N VAL A 114 -4.01 17.42 -21.84
CA VAL A 114 -4.84 17.81 -20.69
C VAL A 114 -3.95 18.18 -19.51
N ASP A 115 -4.29 19.25 -18.81
CA ASP A 115 -3.61 19.64 -17.58
C ASP A 115 -4.03 18.71 -16.43
N LYS A 116 -3.04 18.04 -15.82
CA LYS A 116 -3.29 17.05 -14.76
C LYS A 116 -4.01 17.59 -13.53
N SER A 117 -3.87 18.90 -13.25
CA SER A 117 -4.54 19.56 -12.12
C SER A 117 -6.04 19.75 -12.30
N GLU A 118 -6.50 19.75 -13.55
CA GLU A 118 -7.90 20.01 -13.94
C GLU A 118 -8.57 18.77 -14.56
N ALA A 119 -7.80 17.70 -14.74
CA ALA A 119 -8.24 16.49 -15.41
C ALA A 119 -9.24 15.68 -14.59
N PHE A 120 -10.11 14.97 -15.28
CA PHE A 120 -10.88 13.87 -14.71
C PHE A 120 -9.97 12.63 -14.63
N ILE A 121 -9.59 12.23 -13.42
CA ILE A 121 -8.57 11.19 -13.18
C ILE A 121 -9.25 9.88 -12.82
N VAL A 122 -8.84 8.78 -13.46
CA VAL A 122 -9.41 7.45 -13.25
C VAL A 122 -8.31 6.41 -13.08
N VAL A 123 -8.47 5.47 -12.15
CA VAL A 123 -7.59 4.29 -12.00
C VAL A 123 -7.87 3.29 -13.11
N THR A 124 -6.85 2.91 -13.87
CA THR A 124 -6.99 2.08 -15.08
C THR A 124 -6.53 0.64 -14.91
N ASN A 125 -5.84 0.32 -13.83
CA ASN A 125 -5.41 -1.06 -13.56
C ASN A 125 -5.29 -1.34 -12.05
N GLN A 126 -5.15 -2.61 -11.70
CA GLN A 126 -5.01 -3.06 -10.32
C GLN A 126 -3.68 -2.67 -9.66
N GLN A 127 -2.72 -2.15 -10.41
CA GLN A 127 -1.44 -1.62 -9.92
C GLN A 127 -1.53 -0.14 -9.58
N GLY A 128 -2.69 0.49 -9.80
CA GLY A 128 -2.94 1.88 -9.46
C GLY A 128 -2.53 2.89 -10.53
N ALA A 129 -2.20 2.47 -11.76
CA ALA A 129 -1.96 3.43 -12.83
C ALA A 129 -3.21 4.26 -13.11
N VAL A 130 -3.03 5.55 -13.40
CA VAL A 130 -4.14 6.46 -13.70
C VAL A 130 -4.08 6.96 -15.13
N ALA A 131 -5.26 7.31 -15.68
CA ALA A 131 -5.40 8.07 -16.90
C ALA A 131 -6.11 9.41 -16.61
N TYR A 132 -5.79 10.41 -17.44
CA TYR A 132 -6.29 11.77 -17.33
C TYR A 132 -7.16 12.07 -18.54
N PHE A 133 -8.41 12.45 -18.29
CA PHE A 133 -9.37 12.83 -19.33
C PHE A 133 -9.71 14.31 -19.21
N GLU A 134 -9.99 14.97 -20.34
CA GLU A 134 -10.47 16.36 -20.35
C GLU A 134 -11.79 16.52 -19.58
N SER A 135 -12.59 15.45 -19.53
CA SER A 135 -13.89 15.44 -18.85
C SER A 135 -14.39 14.03 -18.56
N GLU A 136 -15.38 13.94 -17.68
CA GLU A 136 -16.14 12.69 -17.45
C GLU A 136 -16.83 12.21 -18.75
N ALA A 137 -17.24 13.13 -19.63
CA ALA A 137 -17.86 12.79 -20.91
C ALA A 137 -16.87 12.03 -21.82
N ASN A 138 -15.58 12.46 -21.88
CA ASN A 138 -14.54 11.77 -22.63
C ASN A 138 -14.27 10.39 -22.06
N TYR A 139 -14.18 10.25 -20.73
CA TYR A 139 -14.03 8.98 -20.09
C TYR A 139 -15.19 8.02 -20.42
N ASN A 140 -16.44 8.49 -20.31
CA ASN A 140 -17.62 7.70 -20.64
C ASN A 140 -17.69 7.29 -22.13
N ALA A 141 -17.17 8.12 -23.02
CA ALA A 141 -17.05 7.79 -24.44
C ALA A 141 -15.95 6.76 -24.69
N PHE A 142 -14.80 6.90 -24.01
CA PHE A 142 -13.70 5.94 -24.06
C PHE A 142 -14.11 4.53 -23.63
N LYS A 143 -14.92 4.40 -22.58
CA LYS A 143 -15.44 3.09 -22.11
C LYS A 143 -16.39 2.38 -23.09
N LYS A 144 -16.98 3.10 -24.04
CA LYS A 144 -17.96 2.55 -24.98
C LYS A 144 -17.31 2.05 -26.28
N ASN A 145 -16.05 2.37 -26.50
CA ASN A 145 -15.27 1.97 -27.68
C ASN A 145 -14.48 0.68 -27.41
#